data_035c1eb37bf86489e2f06310ade50926
#
_entry.id   035c1eb37bf86489e2f06310ade50926
#
_cell.length_a   1.000
_cell.length_b   1.000
_cell.length_c   1.000
_cell.angle_alpha   90.00
_cell.angle_beta   90.00
_cell.angle_gamma   90.00
#
_symmetry.space_group_name_H-M   'P 1'
#
loop_
_entity.id
_entity.type
_entity.pdbx_description
1 polymer ?
#
loop_
_entity_poly.entity_id
_entity_poly.type
_entity_poly.pdbx_seq_one_letter_code
_entity_poly.pdbx_strand_id
1 'polypeptide(L)'
;RSLLRFRDGCKLDDDSLCWCKMAIGAAYLGSKVSFKERIQWTEDNQNLIKQIAEDPIDTIPEWEAVKEPWAFLQLCLEWHDVVITKKEKFWKVPIGCDATCSAVQLLSAIRRDPIGMKQTNLTTQTDDAQKPEDAYSAALEIAKEGAIQGNKNYLLPYLEHRKVGKQLMKAVYGGTFYSIRQGIEDALEEADLDPSNKELNELTRLMMSCYKTAYPAAFEALGYLKDLGNLAHKNGSQSLVWKTPTGDTIECVKHEIET
;
A
#
# COMPACT_ATOMS: atom_id res chain seq x y z
N ARG A 1 6.95 16.33 -0.25
CA ARG A 1 5.50 16.30 -0.59
C ARG A 1 4.73 17.29 0.28
N SER A 2 4.98 17.33 1.57
CA SER A 2 4.28 18.18 2.55
C SER A 2 4.38 19.70 2.32
N LEU A 3 5.23 20.16 1.42
CA LEU A 3 5.32 21.58 1.04
C LEU A 3 4.48 21.94 -0.20
N LEU A 4 3.89 20.95 -0.86
CA LEU A 4 3.09 21.18 -2.06
C LEU A 4 1.67 21.61 -1.69
N ARG A 5 1.17 22.63 -2.39
CA ARG A 5 -0.21 23.12 -2.29
C ARG A 5 -0.78 23.30 -3.69
N PHE A 6 -2.06 23.08 -3.84
CA PHE A 6 -2.74 23.44 -5.08
C PHE A 6 -2.78 24.95 -5.24
N ARG A 7 -2.62 25.42 -6.47
CA ARG A 7 -2.79 26.84 -6.81
C ARG A 7 -4.23 27.28 -6.51
N ASP A 8 -5.16 26.51 -7.04
CA ASP A 8 -6.59 26.70 -6.87
C ASP A 8 -7.09 25.67 -5.87
N GLY A 9 -7.73 26.10 -4.82
CA GLY A 9 -8.27 25.22 -3.78
C GLY A 9 -9.69 24.81 -4.09
N CYS A 10 -10.21 23.87 -3.30
CA CYS A 10 -11.62 23.50 -3.32
C CYS A 10 -12.36 24.11 -2.13
N LYS A 11 -13.62 24.51 -2.35
CA LYS A 11 -14.51 24.86 -1.26
C LYS A 11 -14.99 23.56 -0.59
N LEU A 12 -14.91 23.51 0.75
CA LEU A 12 -15.34 22.33 1.47
C LEU A 12 -16.87 22.29 1.57
N ASP A 13 -17.44 21.14 1.26
CA ASP A 13 -18.78 20.69 1.59
C ASP A 13 -18.70 19.60 2.69
N ASP A 14 -19.83 19.01 3.06
CA ASP A 14 -19.87 18.02 4.14
C ASP A 14 -19.03 16.79 3.82
N ASP A 15 -19.05 16.32 2.56
CA ASP A 15 -18.27 15.16 2.12
C ASP A 15 -16.77 15.45 2.14
N SER A 16 -16.33 16.56 1.54
CA SER A 16 -14.92 16.95 1.52
C SER A 16 -14.41 17.28 2.93
N LEU A 17 -15.24 17.84 3.81
CA LEU A 17 -14.90 18.04 5.22
C LEU A 17 -14.63 16.72 5.94
N CYS A 18 -15.44 15.69 5.65
CA CYS A 18 -15.23 14.33 6.17
C CYS A 18 -13.88 13.76 5.72
N TRP A 19 -13.52 13.89 4.44
CA TRP A 19 -12.23 13.47 3.93
C TRP A 19 -11.05 14.23 4.56
N CYS A 20 -11.19 15.52 4.81
CA CYS A 20 -10.17 16.29 5.52
C CYS A 20 -9.96 15.78 6.95
N LYS A 21 -11.05 15.50 7.70
CA LYS A 21 -10.95 14.89 9.04
C LYS A 21 -10.26 13.54 8.99
N MET A 22 -10.63 12.68 8.03
CA MET A 22 -9.97 11.37 7.85
C MET A 22 -8.48 11.52 7.55
N ALA A 23 -8.08 12.51 6.75
CA ALA A 23 -6.68 12.74 6.41
C ALA A 23 -5.86 13.17 7.65
N ILE A 24 -6.39 14.08 8.46
CA ILE A 24 -5.75 14.52 9.71
C ILE A 24 -5.59 13.34 10.68
N GLY A 25 -6.68 12.61 10.94
CA GLY A 25 -6.66 11.45 11.82
C GLY A 25 -5.72 10.33 11.31
N ALA A 26 -5.67 10.11 9.99
CA ALA A 26 -4.74 9.16 9.38
C ALA A 26 -3.28 9.57 9.51
N ALA A 27 -2.97 10.87 9.41
CA ALA A 27 -1.61 11.38 9.58
C ALA A 27 -1.11 11.19 11.01
N TYR A 28 -2.00 11.26 12.00
CA TYR A 28 -1.67 11.03 13.41
C TYR A 28 -1.69 9.55 13.80
N LEU A 29 -2.81 8.87 13.60
CA LEU A 29 -3.02 7.47 14.03
C LEU A 29 -2.38 6.44 13.09
N GLY A 30 -2.05 6.85 11.87
CA GLY A 30 -1.66 5.95 10.81
C GLY A 30 -2.85 5.38 10.00
N SER A 31 -2.53 4.68 8.92
CA SER A 31 -3.52 4.19 7.95
C SER A 31 -4.20 2.86 8.32
N LYS A 32 -3.92 2.29 9.50
CA LYS A 32 -4.42 0.96 9.90
C LYS A 32 -5.65 1.01 10.82
N VAL A 33 -6.13 2.20 11.14
CA VAL A 33 -7.37 2.41 11.91
C VAL A 33 -8.55 2.65 10.96
N SER A 34 -9.78 2.42 11.44
CA SER A 34 -10.99 2.62 10.65
C SER A 34 -11.21 4.09 10.29
N PHE A 35 -12.06 4.35 9.31
CA PHE A 35 -12.42 5.73 8.94
C PHE A 35 -13.10 6.45 10.09
N LYS A 36 -13.97 5.75 10.82
CA LYS A 36 -14.65 6.27 11.98
C LYS A 36 -13.67 6.70 13.08
N GLU A 37 -12.66 5.89 13.40
CA GLU A 37 -11.64 6.24 14.39
C GLU A 37 -10.85 7.48 13.99
N ARG A 38 -10.51 7.63 12.69
CA ARG A 38 -9.80 8.81 12.17
C ARG A 38 -10.62 10.09 12.30
N ILE A 39 -11.89 10.03 11.90
CA ILE A 39 -12.82 11.17 12.00
C ILE A 39 -12.99 11.56 13.47
N GLN A 40 -13.29 10.57 14.33
CA GLN A 40 -13.51 10.78 15.75
C GLN A 40 -12.28 11.40 16.42
N TRP A 41 -11.07 10.88 16.12
CA TRP A 41 -9.84 11.47 16.65
C TRP A 41 -9.73 12.96 16.30
N THR A 42 -9.98 13.32 15.04
CA THR A 42 -9.91 14.72 14.61
C THR A 42 -10.95 15.58 15.31
N GLU A 43 -12.16 15.06 15.52
CA GLU A 43 -13.23 15.78 16.23
C GLU A 43 -12.89 16.00 17.72
N ASP A 44 -12.33 14.98 18.37
CA ASP A 44 -11.99 15.04 19.80
C ASP A 44 -10.74 15.92 20.06
N ASN A 45 -9.87 16.11 19.06
CA ASN A 45 -8.59 16.79 19.21
C ASN A 45 -8.53 18.19 18.56
N GLN A 46 -9.67 18.86 18.38
CA GLN A 46 -9.73 20.20 17.77
C GLN A 46 -8.86 21.23 18.51
N ASN A 47 -8.77 21.16 19.84
CA ASN A 47 -7.93 22.05 20.63
C ASN A 47 -6.44 21.80 20.39
N LEU A 48 -6.02 20.55 20.31
CA LEU A 48 -4.64 20.18 20.00
C LEU A 48 -4.25 20.67 18.59
N ILE A 49 -5.10 20.41 17.58
CA ILE A 49 -4.90 20.86 16.21
C ILE A 49 -4.74 22.39 16.15
N LYS A 50 -5.59 23.09 16.90
CA LYS A 50 -5.53 24.55 17.01
C LYS A 50 -4.20 25.03 17.63
N GLN A 51 -3.79 24.45 18.77
CA GLN A 51 -2.52 24.78 19.44
C GLN A 51 -1.32 24.55 18.54
N ILE A 52 -1.26 23.39 17.83
CA ILE A 52 -0.19 23.09 16.87
C ILE A 52 -0.14 24.13 15.74
N ALA A 53 -1.30 24.58 15.26
CA ALA A 53 -1.36 25.54 14.18
C ALA A 53 -0.99 26.98 14.62
N GLU A 54 -1.34 27.35 15.84
CA GLU A 54 -1.05 28.69 16.40
C GLU A 54 0.42 28.82 16.83
N ASP A 55 1.02 27.76 17.37
CA ASP A 55 2.43 27.72 17.76
C ASP A 55 3.09 26.38 17.42
N PRO A 56 3.46 26.18 16.15
CA PRO A 56 4.03 24.92 15.70
C PRO A 56 5.42 24.62 16.27
N ILE A 57 6.14 25.61 16.79
CA ILE A 57 7.49 25.43 17.35
C ILE A 57 7.41 24.95 18.79
N ASP A 58 6.62 25.60 19.62
CA ASP A 58 6.47 25.21 21.02
C ASP A 58 5.73 23.88 21.19
N THR A 59 4.95 23.48 20.17
CA THR A 59 4.21 22.20 20.13
C THR A 59 4.93 21.10 19.34
N ILE A 60 6.23 21.21 19.06
CA ILE A 60 7.01 20.15 18.40
C ILE A 60 6.80 18.77 19.05
N PRO A 61 6.85 18.61 20.39
CA PRO A 61 6.69 17.31 21.01
C PRO A 61 5.37 16.57 20.68
N GLU A 62 4.30 17.32 20.38
CA GLU A 62 2.97 16.78 20.07
C GLU A 62 2.87 16.24 18.65
N TRP A 63 3.71 16.67 17.72
CA TRP A 63 3.60 16.29 16.32
C TRP A 63 4.86 15.67 15.70
N GLU A 64 6.05 15.84 16.30
CA GLU A 64 7.29 15.29 15.71
C GLU A 64 7.37 13.76 15.70
N ALA A 65 6.73 13.12 16.71
CA ALA A 65 6.77 11.66 16.88
C ALA A 65 5.74 10.91 16.00
N VAL A 66 4.85 11.61 15.28
CA VAL A 66 3.88 10.96 14.39
C VAL A 66 4.60 10.43 13.14
N LYS A 67 4.00 9.44 12.49
CA LYS A 67 4.61 8.76 11.35
C LYS A 67 4.99 9.69 10.19
N GLU A 68 4.18 10.72 9.93
CA GLU A 68 4.42 11.71 8.87
C GLU A 68 4.27 13.13 9.43
N PRO A 69 5.22 13.60 10.25
CA PRO A 69 5.07 14.82 11.05
C PRO A 69 4.79 16.06 10.20
N TRP A 70 5.51 16.23 9.10
CA TRP A 70 5.34 17.40 8.23
C TRP A 70 3.99 17.40 7.48
N ALA A 71 3.47 16.24 7.13
CA ALA A 71 2.16 16.14 6.51
C ALA A 71 1.07 16.45 7.54
N PHE A 72 1.22 15.95 8.77
CA PHE A 72 0.30 16.24 9.86
C PHE A 72 0.29 17.72 10.22
N LEU A 73 1.45 18.35 10.39
CA LEU A 73 1.55 19.77 10.64
C LEU A 73 0.89 20.60 9.54
N GLN A 74 1.15 20.27 8.26
CA GLN A 74 0.54 20.97 7.12
C GLN A 74 -0.99 20.88 7.16
N LEU A 75 -1.53 19.70 7.49
CA LEU A 75 -2.97 19.49 7.63
C LEU A 75 -3.56 20.28 8.81
N CYS A 76 -2.86 20.38 9.94
CA CYS A 76 -3.27 21.19 11.09
C CYS A 76 -3.36 22.67 10.75
N LEU A 77 -2.34 23.20 10.08
CA LEU A 77 -2.31 24.60 9.63
C LEU A 77 -3.45 24.91 8.67
N GLU A 78 -3.69 24.05 7.68
CA GLU A 78 -4.78 24.25 6.72
C GLU A 78 -6.17 24.14 7.38
N TRP A 79 -6.34 23.18 8.28
CA TRP A 79 -7.59 23.02 9.05
C TRP A 79 -7.88 24.24 9.91
N HIS A 80 -6.88 24.78 10.56
CA HIS A 80 -7.01 25.98 11.36
C HIS A 80 -7.45 27.17 10.51
N ASP A 81 -6.80 27.41 9.36
CA ASP A 81 -7.06 28.56 8.52
C ASP A 81 -8.42 28.46 7.78
N VAL A 82 -8.81 27.25 7.35
CA VAL A 82 -10.04 27.08 6.55
C VAL A 82 -11.26 26.80 7.43
N VAL A 83 -11.11 25.98 8.49
CA VAL A 83 -12.26 25.49 9.26
C VAL A 83 -12.42 26.23 10.58
N ILE A 84 -11.36 26.43 11.35
CA ILE A 84 -11.43 27.03 12.68
C ILE A 84 -11.57 28.55 12.58
N THR A 85 -10.63 29.23 11.93
CA THR A 85 -10.61 30.71 11.87
C THR A 85 -11.34 31.27 10.67
N LYS A 86 -11.59 30.45 9.64
CA LYS A 86 -12.21 30.86 8.36
C LYS A 86 -11.48 32.01 7.68
N LYS A 87 -10.18 32.14 7.93
CA LYS A 87 -9.28 33.10 7.30
C LYS A 87 -9.12 32.84 5.80
N GLU A 88 -9.08 31.55 5.43
CA GLU A 88 -9.06 31.07 4.07
C GLU A 88 -10.41 30.46 3.70
N LYS A 89 -10.80 30.58 2.41
CA LYS A 89 -12.08 30.06 1.89
C LYS A 89 -11.95 28.69 1.22
N PHE A 90 -10.74 28.34 0.84
CA PHE A 90 -10.47 27.18 0.00
C PHE A 90 -9.39 26.32 0.62
N TRP A 91 -9.64 25.03 0.64
CA TRP A 91 -8.67 24.01 1.01
C TRP A 91 -7.68 23.80 -0.13
N LYS A 92 -6.38 23.91 0.13
CA LYS A 92 -5.32 23.81 -0.88
C LYS A 92 -4.32 22.70 -0.62
N VAL A 93 -4.36 22.06 0.53
CA VAL A 93 -3.44 20.97 0.88
C VAL A 93 -3.86 19.67 0.19
N PRO A 94 -2.96 18.99 -0.53
CA PRO A 94 -3.25 17.69 -1.12
C PRO A 94 -3.49 16.64 -0.04
N ILE A 95 -4.55 15.85 -0.19
CA ILE A 95 -4.74 14.63 0.61
C ILE A 95 -4.06 13.49 -0.14
N GLY A 96 -3.03 12.91 0.49
CA GLY A 96 -2.31 11.78 -0.09
C GLY A 96 -3.15 10.50 -0.06
N CYS A 97 -3.36 9.91 -1.23
CA CYS A 97 -3.96 8.59 -1.38
C CYS A 97 -2.90 7.60 -1.85
N ASP A 98 -2.90 6.40 -1.30
CA ASP A 98 -2.01 5.32 -1.70
C ASP A 98 -2.80 4.03 -1.93
N ALA A 99 -2.35 3.25 -2.91
CA ALA A 99 -2.99 2.00 -3.28
C ALA A 99 -2.49 0.85 -2.41
N THR A 100 -3.40 -0.03 -2.01
CA THR A 100 -3.03 -1.30 -1.37
C THR A 100 -2.64 -2.29 -2.46
N CYS A 101 -1.33 -2.45 -2.75
CA CYS A 101 -0.82 -3.39 -3.75
C CYS A 101 -1.47 -3.19 -5.14
N SER A 102 -1.16 -2.07 -5.80
CA SER A 102 -1.80 -1.62 -7.05
C SER A 102 -1.82 -2.67 -8.17
N ALA A 103 -0.80 -3.52 -8.28
CA ALA A 103 -0.80 -4.58 -9.28
C ALA A 103 -1.90 -5.62 -9.00
N VAL A 104 -2.07 -6.06 -7.75
CA VAL A 104 -3.18 -6.97 -7.38
C VAL A 104 -4.52 -6.27 -7.60
N GLN A 105 -4.65 -4.99 -7.24
CA GLN A 105 -5.88 -4.22 -7.50
C GLN A 105 -6.27 -4.24 -8.98
N LEU A 106 -5.34 -3.84 -9.86
CA LEU A 106 -5.59 -3.76 -11.30
C LEU A 106 -5.91 -5.13 -11.90
N LEU A 107 -5.12 -6.14 -11.57
CA LEU A 107 -5.32 -7.49 -12.10
C LEU A 107 -6.62 -8.11 -11.59
N SER A 108 -6.96 -7.90 -10.31
CA SER A 108 -8.23 -8.34 -9.73
C SER A 108 -9.43 -7.62 -10.38
N ALA A 109 -9.32 -6.31 -10.65
CA ALA A 109 -10.35 -5.56 -11.35
C ALA A 109 -10.56 -6.08 -12.78
N ILE A 110 -9.50 -6.28 -13.55
CA ILE A 110 -9.55 -6.81 -14.92
C ILE A 110 -10.17 -8.22 -14.93
N ARG A 111 -9.82 -9.05 -13.97
CA ARG A 111 -10.35 -10.42 -13.83
C ARG A 111 -11.71 -10.49 -13.12
N ARG A 112 -12.21 -9.37 -12.60
CA ARG A 112 -13.42 -9.28 -11.78
C ARG A 112 -13.39 -10.23 -10.58
N ASP A 113 -12.21 -10.31 -9.93
CA ASP A 113 -11.99 -11.14 -8.76
C ASP A 113 -12.45 -10.40 -7.49
N PRO A 114 -13.59 -10.80 -6.87
CA PRO A 114 -14.13 -10.08 -5.71
C PRO A 114 -13.23 -10.22 -4.47
N ILE A 115 -12.47 -11.31 -4.35
CA ILE A 115 -11.57 -11.55 -3.21
C ILE A 115 -10.39 -10.59 -3.26
N GLY A 116 -9.68 -10.54 -4.38
CA GLY A 116 -8.55 -9.65 -4.56
C GLY A 116 -8.97 -8.17 -4.52
N MET A 117 -10.13 -7.81 -5.08
CA MET A 117 -10.69 -6.46 -5.01
C MET A 117 -10.99 -6.05 -3.57
N LYS A 118 -11.58 -6.93 -2.75
CA LYS A 118 -11.85 -6.67 -1.34
C LYS A 118 -10.56 -6.50 -0.55
N GLN A 119 -9.65 -7.46 -0.62
CA GLN A 119 -8.40 -7.46 0.16
C GLN A 119 -7.45 -6.31 -0.19
N THR A 120 -7.61 -5.71 -1.35
CA THR A 120 -6.85 -4.53 -1.79
C THR A 120 -7.62 -3.23 -1.67
N ASN A 121 -8.75 -3.20 -0.97
CA ASN A 121 -9.58 -2.00 -0.74
C ASN A 121 -10.07 -1.33 -2.03
N LEU A 122 -10.30 -2.10 -3.08
CA LEU A 122 -10.86 -1.59 -4.33
C LEU A 122 -12.40 -1.52 -4.30
N THR A 123 -13.04 -2.37 -3.50
CA THR A 123 -14.48 -2.32 -3.25
C THR A 123 -14.78 -1.37 -2.11
N THR A 124 -15.92 -0.68 -2.20
CA THR A 124 -16.41 0.22 -1.14
C THR A 124 -16.59 -0.56 0.16
N GLN A 125 -16.05 -0.05 1.24
CA GLN A 125 -16.38 -0.55 2.57
C GLN A 125 -17.83 -0.17 2.87
N THR A 126 -18.60 -1.14 3.34
CA THR A 126 -20.00 -0.94 3.68
C THR A 126 -20.20 -0.40 5.11
N ASP A 127 -19.15 -0.42 5.91
CA ASP A 127 -19.14 0.02 7.30
C ASP A 127 -17.87 0.82 7.59
N ASP A 128 -18.00 2.11 7.91
CA ASP A 128 -16.90 3.01 8.26
C ASP A 128 -16.17 2.59 9.55
N ALA A 129 -16.78 1.73 10.37
CA ALA A 129 -16.14 1.15 11.55
C ALA A 129 -15.13 0.04 11.20
N GLN A 130 -15.17 -0.51 9.99
CA GLN A 130 -14.21 -1.51 9.56
C GLN A 130 -12.83 -0.88 9.31
N LYS A 131 -11.79 -1.62 9.69
CA LYS A 131 -10.42 -1.28 9.33
C LYS A 131 -10.19 -1.60 7.85
N PRO A 132 -9.33 -0.84 7.17
CA PRO A 132 -8.90 -1.21 5.82
C PRO A 132 -8.30 -2.61 5.80
N GLU A 133 -8.62 -3.38 4.76
CA GLU A 133 -8.04 -4.69 4.51
C GLU A 133 -6.53 -4.58 4.26
N ASP A 134 -5.81 -5.64 4.58
CA ASP A 134 -4.36 -5.72 4.39
C ASP A 134 -3.98 -6.97 3.59
N ALA A 135 -3.82 -6.80 2.29
CA ALA A 135 -3.44 -7.86 1.36
C ALA A 135 -2.17 -8.62 1.78
N TYR A 136 -1.26 -7.95 2.46
CA TYR A 136 0.01 -8.56 2.92
C TYR A 136 -0.21 -9.46 4.12
N SER A 137 -1.02 -9.02 5.08
CA SER A 137 -1.41 -9.84 6.24
C SER A 137 -2.27 -11.03 5.82
N ALA A 138 -3.19 -10.85 4.87
CA ALA A 138 -3.98 -11.94 4.32
C ALA A 138 -3.11 -13.04 3.71
N ALA A 139 -2.05 -12.68 2.97
CA ALA A 139 -1.10 -13.64 2.43
C ALA A 139 -0.29 -14.36 3.52
N LEU A 140 0.03 -13.67 4.63
CA LEU A 140 0.74 -14.28 5.77
C LEU A 140 -0.14 -15.30 6.50
N GLU A 141 -1.42 -15.05 6.69
CA GLU A 141 -2.32 -16.02 7.33
C GLU A 141 -2.41 -17.33 6.52
N ILE A 142 -2.53 -17.23 5.19
CA ILE A 142 -2.46 -18.40 4.31
C ILE A 142 -1.11 -19.13 4.44
N ALA A 143 -0.02 -18.37 4.58
CA ALA A 143 1.31 -18.95 4.76
C ALA A 143 1.47 -19.65 6.12
N LYS A 144 0.89 -19.12 7.20
CA LYS A 144 0.84 -19.77 8.51
C LYS A 144 0.10 -21.11 8.45
N GLU A 145 -1.08 -21.10 7.83
CA GLU A 145 -1.84 -22.33 7.62
C GLU A 145 -1.04 -23.35 6.80
N GLY A 146 -0.40 -22.93 5.71
CA GLY A 146 0.46 -23.76 4.88
C GLY A 146 1.67 -24.32 5.62
N ALA A 147 2.28 -23.54 6.52
CA ALA A 147 3.39 -24.00 7.37
C ALA A 147 2.93 -25.07 8.34
N ILE A 148 1.77 -24.92 8.99
CA ILE A 148 1.19 -25.89 9.92
C ILE A 148 0.85 -27.19 9.19
N GLN A 149 0.15 -27.12 8.06
CA GLN A 149 -0.22 -28.28 7.25
C GLN A 149 0.98 -29.05 6.71
N GLY A 150 2.06 -28.31 6.38
CA GLY A 150 3.32 -28.87 5.90
C GLY A 150 4.28 -29.33 7.00
N ASN A 151 3.88 -29.36 8.28
CA ASN A 151 4.74 -29.65 9.43
C ASN A 151 6.00 -28.77 9.52
N LYS A 152 5.88 -27.47 9.11
CA LYS A 152 6.97 -26.49 9.10
C LYS A 152 6.75 -25.40 10.18
N ASN A 153 6.32 -25.79 11.36
CA ASN A 153 6.00 -24.88 12.46
C ASN A 153 7.17 -23.97 12.87
N TYR A 154 8.40 -24.39 12.57
CA TYR A 154 9.61 -23.58 12.81
C TYR A 154 9.67 -22.31 11.94
N LEU A 155 8.84 -22.19 10.87
CA LEU A 155 8.73 -20.98 10.07
C LEU A 155 7.74 -19.96 10.63
N LEU A 156 6.88 -20.35 11.59
CA LEU A 156 5.84 -19.46 12.13
C LEU A 156 6.37 -18.15 12.73
N PRO A 157 7.50 -18.14 13.49
CA PRO A 157 8.03 -16.89 14.00
C PRO A 157 8.34 -15.84 12.91
N TYR A 158 8.81 -16.27 11.76
CA TYR A 158 9.12 -15.38 10.63
C TYR A 158 7.86 -14.82 9.95
N LEU A 159 6.73 -15.56 10.02
CA LEU A 159 5.45 -15.18 9.43
C LEU A 159 4.63 -14.19 10.28
N GLU A 160 5.11 -13.83 11.47
CA GLU A 160 4.54 -12.76 12.29
C GLU A 160 4.90 -11.36 11.75
N HIS A 161 5.91 -11.27 10.90
CA HIS A 161 6.43 -10.00 10.42
C HIS A 161 5.78 -9.59 9.11
N ARG A 162 4.95 -8.55 9.17
CA ARG A 162 4.21 -8.02 8.02
C ARG A 162 5.08 -7.69 6.81
N LYS A 163 6.34 -7.29 7.02
CA LYS A 163 7.29 -6.98 5.95
C LYS A 163 7.62 -8.20 5.08
N VAL A 164 7.55 -9.42 5.64
CA VAL A 164 7.65 -10.68 4.88
C VAL A 164 6.48 -10.80 3.90
N GLY A 165 5.25 -10.56 4.35
CA GLY A 165 4.07 -10.54 3.47
C GLY A 165 4.12 -9.46 2.40
N LYS A 166 4.77 -8.32 2.69
CA LYS A 166 4.92 -7.20 1.75
C LYS A 166 5.72 -7.56 0.50
N GLN A 167 6.49 -8.66 0.50
CA GLN A 167 7.19 -9.15 -0.69
C GLN A 167 6.23 -9.62 -1.79
N LEU A 168 4.92 -9.74 -1.52
CA LEU A 168 3.88 -9.88 -2.54
C LEU A 168 4.01 -8.81 -3.65
N MET A 169 4.39 -7.58 -3.30
CA MET A 169 4.62 -6.52 -4.28
C MET A 169 5.67 -6.94 -5.32
N LYS A 170 6.81 -7.49 -4.87
CA LYS A 170 7.84 -7.97 -5.80
C LYS A 170 7.32 -9.11 -6.67
N ALA A 171 6.57 -10.05 -6.07
CA ALA A 171 6.05 -11.21 -6.77
C ALA A 171 5.09 -10.85 -7.92
N VAL A 172 4.17 -9.90 -7.70
CA VAL A 172 3.20 -9.47 -8.72
C VAL A 172 3.80 -8.56 -9.81
N TYR A 173 4.97 -7.98 -9.56
CA TYR A 173 5.74 -7.27 -10.58
C TYR A 173 6.79 -8.15 -11.29
N GLY A 174 6.66 -9.47 -11.20
CA GLY A 174 7.53 -10.42 -11.89
C GLY A 174 8.86 -10.68 -11.18
N GLY A 175 8.95 -10.40 -9.90
CA GLY A 175 10.13 -10.65 -9.08
C GLY A 175 10.55 -12.13 -9.11
N THR A 176 11.86 -12.36 -9.19
CA THR A 176 12.45 -13.70 -9.17
C THR A 176 12.47 -14.27 -7.75
N PHE A 177 12.67 -15.59 -7.64
CA PHE A 177 12.91 -16.23 -6.34
C PHE A 177 13.99 -15.52 -5.52
N TYR A 178 15.10 -15.16 -6.16
CA TYR A 178 16.22 -14.50 -5.48
C TYR A 178 15.88 -13.09 -4.98
N SER A 179 15.16 -12.31 -5.78
CA SER A 179 14.77 -10.95 -5.36
C SER A 179 13.74 -10.96 -4.23
N ILE A 180 12.85 -11.96 -4.20
CA ILE A 180 11.87 -12.14 -3.12
C ILE A 180 12.58 -12.64 -1.87
N ARG A 181 13.48 -13.63 -2.00
CA ARG A 181 14.31 -14.16 -0.93
C ARG A 181 15.09 -13.02 -0.24
N GLN A 182 15.80 -12.21 -1.01
CA GLN A 182 16.55 -11.07 -0.47
C GLN A 182 15.63 -10.12 0.29
N GLY A 183 14.45 -9.79 -0.24
CA GLY A 183 13.52 -8.91 0.47
C GLY A 183 12.91 -9.53 1.73
N ILE A 184 12.81 -10.86 1.82
CA ILE A 184 12.43 -11.56 3.07
C ILE A 184 13.58 -11.49 4.08
N GLU A 185 14.82 -11.75 3.64
CA GLU A 185 16.04 -11.65 4.44
C GLU A 185 16.16 -10.25 5.05
N ASP A 186 16.14 -9.20 4.22
CA ASP A 186 16.19 -7.80 4.67
C ASP A 186 15.08 -7.48 5.70
N ALA A 187 13.87 -8.02 5.49
CA ALA A 187 12.74 -7.80 6.41
C ALA A 187 12.91 -8.51 7.75
N LEU A 188 13.59 -9.65 7.78
CA LEU A 188 13.86 -10.41 9.02
C LEU A 188 15.07 -9.84 9.75
N GLU A 189 16.11 -9.39 9.06
CA GLU A 189 17.23 -8.66 9.65
C GLU A 189 16.76 -7.41 10.39
N GLU A 190 15.84 -6.63 9.79
CA GLU A 190 15.23 -5.47 10.45
C GLU A 190 14.42 -5.83 11.72
N ALA A 191 14.04 -7.10 11.87
CA ALA A 191 13.32 -7.63 13.02
C ALA A 191 14.22 -8.39 13.99
N ASP A 192 15.55 -8.30 13.84
CA ASP A 192 16.55 -9.01 14.62
C ASP A 192 16.38 -10.56 14.58
N LEU A 193 15.94 -11.08 13.41
CA LEU A 193 15.77 -12.51 13.16
C LEU A 193 16.76 -12.98 12.10
N ASP A 194 17.46 -14.07 12.40
CA ASP A 194 18.50 -14.65 11.55
C ASP A 194 18.15 -16.10 11.17
N PRO A 195 17.33 -16.32 10.13
CA PRO A 195 17.04 -17.67 9.66
C PRO A 195 18.26 -18.29 8.95
N SER A 196 18.45 -19.59 9.13
CA SER A 196 19.41 -20.31 8.33
C SER A 196 19.08 -20.23 6.83
N ASN A 197 20.07 -20.40 5.95
CA ASN A 197 19.85 -20.40 4.49
C ASN A 197 18.79 -21.41 4.05
N LYS A 198 18.67 -22.54 4.75
CA LYS A 198 17.65 -23.56 4.47
C LYS A 198 16.26 -23.03 4.80
N GLU A 199 16.09 -22.50 6.01
CA GLU A 199 14.81 -21.92 6.46
C GLU A 199 14.35 -20.77 5.56
N LEU A 200 15.26 -19.86 5.20
CA LEU A 200 14.99 -18.74 4.33
C LEU A 200 14.54 -19.20 2.92
N ASN A 201 15.19 -20.22 2.36
CA ASN A 201 14.76 -20.79 1.08
C ASN A 201 13.39 -21.46 1.18
N GLU A 202 13.11 -22.18 2.26
CA GLU A 202 11.80 -22.82 2.48
C GLU A 202 10.70 -21.79 2.71
N LEU A 203 10.96 -20.76 3.50
CA LEU A 203 10.06 -19.63 3.73
C LEU A 203 9.74 -18.92 2.40
N THR A 204 10.75 -18.65 1.59
CA THR A 204 10.58 -18.01 0.28
C THR A 204 9.67 -18.84 -0.65
N ARG A 205 9.89 -20.16 -0.73
CA ARG A 205 9.03 -21.05 -1.53
C ARG A 205 7.61 -21.10 -1.00
N LEU A 206 7.44 -21.17 0.32
CA LEU A 206 6.15 -21.13 0.97
C LEU A 206 5.41 -19.83 0.61
N MET A 207 6.03 -18.67 0.80
CA MET A 207 5.44 -17.38 0.49
C MET A 207 5.04 -17.25 -0.99
N MET A 208 5.90 -17.65 -1.92
CA MET A 208 5.60 -17.63 -3.35
C MET A 208 4.42 -18.53 -3.73
N SER A 209 4.25 -19.68 -3.07
CA SER A 209 3.09 -20.55 -3.23
C SER A 209 1.83 -19.90 -2.68
N CYS A 210 1.92 -19.32 -1.47
CA CYS A 210 0.79 -18.70 -0.79
C CYS A 210 0.28 -17.45 -1.50
N TYR A 211 1.16 -16.67 -2.14
CA TYR A 211 0.73 -15.53 -2.96
C TYR A 211 -0.18 -15.97 -4.13
N LYS A 212 0.16 -17.08 -4.79
CA LYS A 212 -0.66 -17.64 -5.87
C LYS A 212 -2.00 -18.18 -5.35
N THR A 213 -2.01 -18.73 -4.14
CA THR A 213 -3.23 -19.22 -3.48
C THR A 213 -4.12 -18.07 -3.03
N ALA A 214 -3.53 -17.00 -2.50
CA ALA A 214 -4.25 -15.81 -2.04
C ALA A 214 -4.89 -15.03 -3.20
N TYR A 215 -4.18 -14.93 -4.34
CA TYR A 215 -4.56 -14.08 -5.48
C TYR A 215 -4.49 -14.86 -6.82
N PRO A 216 -5.24 -15.97 -6.96
CA PRO A 216 -5.12 -16.84 -8.13
C PRO A 216 -5.41 -16.09 -9.43
N ALA A 217 -6.46 -15.27 -9.48
CA ALA A 217 -6.83 -14.51 -10.67
C ALA A 217 -5.73 -13.52 -11.12
N ALA A 218 -5.06 -12.87 -10.18
CA ALA A 218 -3.95 -11.96 -10.48
C ALA A 218 -2.74 -12.72 -11.04
N PHE A 219 -2.38 -13.85 -10.43
CA PHE A 219 -1.24 -14.66 -10.90
C PHE A 219 -1.52 -15.41 -12.20
N GLU A 220 -2.77 -15.81 -12.47
CA GLU A 220 -3.18 -16.34 -13.78
C GLU A 220 -3.03 -15.27 -14.87
N ALA A 221 -3.48 -14.04 -14.62
CA ALA A 221 -3.31 -12.92 -15.56
C ALA A 221 -1.84 -12.62 -15.83
N LEU A 222 -0.99 -12.62 -14.79
CA LEU A 222 0.47 -12.48 -14.95
C LEU A 222 1.07 -13.62 -15.77
N GLY A 223 0.64 -14.87 -15.53
CA GLY A 223 1.04 -16.04 -16.31
C GLY A 223 0.71 -15.86 -17.78
N TYR A 224 -0.52 -15.46 -18.08
CA TYR A 224 -0.96 -15.19 -19.45
C TYR A 224 -0.10 -14.12 -20.14
N LEU A 225 0.14 -12.99 -19.47
CA LEU A 225 0.97 -11.91 -20.04
C LEU A 225 2.41 -12.37 -20.31
N LYS A 226 2.97 -13.17 -19.41
CA LYS A 226 4.30 -13.77 -19.59
C LYS A 226 4.34 -14.74 -20.78
N ASP A 227 3.32 -15.59 -20.91
CA ASP A 227 3.22 -16.55 -22.00
C ASP A 227 3.03 -15.85 -23.34
N LEU A 228 2.26 -14.76 -23.37
CA LEU A 228 2.11 -13.92 -24.55
C LEU A 228 3.45 -13.31 -24.99
N GLY A 229 4.24 -12.78 -24.04
CA GLY A 229 5.57 -12.27 -24.32
C GLY A 229 6.53 -13.35 -24.83
N ASN A 230 6.50 -14.53 -24.22
CA ASN A 230 7.32 -15.68 -24.66
C ASN A 230 6.92 -16.17 -26.06
N LEU A 231 5.61 -16.17 -26.38
CA LEU A 231 5.10 -16.56 -27.69
C LEU A 231 5.54 -15.58 -28.77
N ALA A 232 5.43 -14.27 -28.50
CA ALA A 232 5.90 -13.24 -29.42
C ALA A 232 7.40 -13.39 -29.72
N HIS A 233 8.20 -13.62 -28.68
CA HIS A 233 9.64 -13.84 -28.84
C HIS A 233 9.95 -15.11 -29.66
N LYS A 234 9.29 -16.24 -29.37
CA LYS A 234 9.45 -17.47 -30.14
C LYS A 234 9.11 -17.29 -31.64
N ASN A 235 8.22 -16.37 -31.96
CA ASN A 235 7.86 -16.00 -33.32
C ASN A 235 8.77 -14.94 -33.95
N GLY A 236 9.95 -14.68 -33.34
CA GLY A 236 10.95 -13.75 -33.88
C GLY A 236 10.70 -12.27 -33.57
N SER A 237 9.72 -11.93 -32.73
CA SER A 237 9.54 -10.55 -32.30
C SER A 237 10.58 -10.18 -31.24
N GLN A 238 11.32 -9.11 -31.48
CA GLN A 238 12.29 -8.56 -30.51
C GLN A 238 11.65 -7.61 -29.51
N SER A 239 10.43 -7.12 -29.80
CA SER A 239 9.71 -6.21 -28.92
C SER A 239 8.20 -6.49 -28.93
N LEU A 240 7.55 -6.07 -27.86
CA LEU A 240 6.09 -5.95 -27.77
C LEU A 240 5.73 -4.47 -27.88
N VAL A 241 4.88 -4.16 -28.83
CA VAL A 241 4.45 -2.77 -29.08
C VAL A 241 2.93 -2.68 -28.90
N TRP A 242 2.48 -1.69 -28.14
CA TRP A 242 1.06 -1.37 -28.03
C TRP A 242 0.82 0.13 -27.92
N LYS A 243 -0.40 0.55 -28.17
CA LYS A 243 -0.82 1.93 -27.96
C LYS A 243 -1.66 2.06 -26.71
N THR A 244 -1.38 3.10 -25.93
CA THR A 244 -2.20 3.47 -24.78
C THR A 244 -3.52 4.10 -25.25
N PRO A 245 -4.56 4.16 -24.38
CA PRO A 245 -5.79 4.91 -24.69
C PRO A 245 -5.56 6.39 -25.00
N THR A 246 -4.46 6.99 -24.52
CA THR A 246 -4.04 8.37 -24.77
C THR A 246 -3.32 8.53 -26.11
N GLY A 247 -3.04 7.42 -26.83
CA GLY A 247 -2.40 7.43 -28.13
C GLY A 247 -0.88 7.26 -28.11
N ASP A 248 -0.27 7.20 -26.94
CA ASP A 248 1.18 6.97 -26.81
C ASP A 248 1.54 5.55 -27.23
N THR A 249 2.67 5.40 -27.91
CA THR A 249 3.22 4.09 -28.26
C THR A 249 4.19 3.64 -27.20
N ILE A 250 3.94 2.47 -26.62
CA ILE A 250 4.84 1.81 -25.68
C ILE A 250 5.52 0.65 -26.41
N GLU A 251 6.85 0.58 -26.30
CA GLU A 251 7.65 -0.52 -26.81
C GLU A 251 8.41 -1.15 -25.65
N CYS A 252 8.21 -2.45 -25.45
CA CYS A 252 8.95 -3.26 -24.48
C CYS A 252 9.91 -4.16 -25.25
N VAL A 253 11.19 -3.83 -25.22
CA VAL A 253 12.25 -4.59 -25.90
C VAL A 253 12.83 -5.62 -24.95
N LYS A 254 12.97 -6.87 -25.39
CA LYS A 254 13.68 -7.89 -24.67
C LYS A 254 15.19 -7.78 -25.02
N HIS A 255 15.98 -7.36 -24.05
CA HIS A 255 17.43 -7.41 -24.18
C HIS A 255 17.92 -8.82 -23.85
N GLU A 256 18.57 -9.50 -24.78
CA GLU A 256 19.37 -10.68 -24.50
C GLU A 256 20.74 -10.20 -24.02
N ILE A 257 21.10 -10.57 -22.80
CA ILE A 257 22.48 -10.41 -22.33
C ILE A 257 23.23 -11.59 -22.93
N GLU A 258 24.03 -11.34 -23.95
CA GLU A 258 25.03 -12.32 -24.42
C GLU A 258 26.01 -12.55 -23.26
N THR A 259 26.00 -13.77 -22.70
CA THR A 259 26.96 -14.24 -21.68
C THR A 259 28.13 -14.92 -22.34
#